data_7fa88899d6992e76c427196174da2a4b
#
_entry.id   7fa88899d6992e76c427196174da2a4b
#
_cell.length_a   1.000
_cell.length_b   1.000
_cell.length_c   1.000
_cell.angle_alpha   90.00
_cell.angle_beta   90.00
_cell.angle_gamma   90.00
#
_symmetry.space_group_name_H-M   'P 1'
#
loop_
_entity.id
_entity.type
_entity.pdbx_description
1 polymer ?
#
loop_
_entity_poly.entity_id
_entity_poly.type
_entity_poly.pdbx_seq_one_letter_code
_entity_poly.pdbx_strand_id
1 'polypeptide(L)'
;TSYLPGHFLSLFGSLKKIINEQNRKPMTIAVLLPLSGSEKNQGLSYLLGLSEFLTQPDIDKSIRFLVFDTRGLVVNTIRIINNLSSNPEVVSVLGPLTRDEVISLSGIKLQLPILIPKSELSSVADIAENLFFLSPSNEIIAKRTAEIIINELNLERIAILSPGNGQIKSLTDHFIHACRQLGKDPVAVEWYIEKPENISRQLKNIRSTAWD
;
A
#
# COMPACT_ATOMS: atom_id res chain seq x y z
N THR A 1 15.66 -16.76 7.65
CA THR A 1 14.85 -17.87 8.20
C THR A 1 14.22 -17.40 9.49
N SER A 2 13.00 -16.87 9.43
CA SER A 2 12.22 -16.47 10.60
C SER A 2 11.74 -17.75 11.31
N TYR A 3 12.23 -17.98 12.48
CA TYR A 3 11.74 -19.03 13.39
C TYR A 3 10.35 -18.61 13.89
N LEU A 4 9.31 -19.26 13.39
CA LEU A 4 8.00 -19.24 14.05
C LEU A 4 8.07 -20.14 15.29
N PRO A 5 7.68 -19.67 16.49
CA PRO A 5 7.63 -20.50 17.69
C PRO A 5 6.78 -21.76 17.46
N GLY A 6 7.19 -22.92 18.01
CA GLY A 6 6.58 -24.22 17.72
C GLY A 6 5.07 -24.33 18.01
N HIS A 7 4.53 -23.51 18.93
CA HIS A 7 3.09 -23.45 19.17
C HIS A 7 2.29 -22.84 18.01
N PHE A 8 2.88 -21.98 17.19
CA PHE A 8 2.26 -21.48 15.95
C PHE A 8 2.21 -22.55 14.86
N LEU A 9 3.21 -23.42 14.79
CA LEU A 9 3.21 -24.53 13.84
C LEU A 9 2.11 -25.56 14.17
N SER A 10 1.86 -25.84 15.45
CA SER A 10 0.76 -26.70 15.88
C SER A 10 -0.60 -26.06 15.63
N LEU A 11 -0.74 -24.77 15.89
CA LEU A 11 -1.95 -24.00 15.58
C LEU A 11 -2.23 -23.95 14.08
N PHE A 12 -1.21 -23.75 13.27
CA PHE A 12 -1.28 -23.77 11.81
C PHE A 12 -1.68 -25.16 11.29
N GLY A 13 -1.12 -26.21 11.89
CA GLY A 13 -1.48 -27.61 11.59
C GLY A 13 -2.94 -27.90 11.93
N SER A 14 -3.41 -27.47 13.10
CA SER A 14 -4.79 -27.63 13.53
C SER A 14 -5.78 -26.83 12.67
N LEU A 15 -5.44 -25.59 12.32
CA LEU A 15 -6.23 -24.76 11.40
C LEU A 15 -6.28 -25.38 10.00
N LYS A 16 -5.17 -25.91 9.49
CA LYS A 16 -5.12 -26.58 8.19
C LYS A 16 -5.98 -27.87 8.17
N LYS A 17 -6.01 -28.59 9.30
CA LYS A 17 -6.86 -29.76 9.47
C LYS A 17 -8.36 -29.41 9.51
N ILE A 18 -8.73 -28.36 10.26
CA ILE A 18 -10.10 -27.83 10.31
C ILE A 18 -10.53 -27.31 8.93
N ILE A 19 -9.62 -26.71 8.17
CA ILE A 19 -9.87 -26.23 6.81
C ILE A 19 -10.12 -27.37 5.83
N ASN A 20 -9.39 -28.49 5.96
CA ASN A 20 -9.53 -29.64 5.08
C ASN A 20 -10.72 -30.56 5.43
N GLU A 21 -11.19 -30.56 6.67
CA GLU A 21 -12.27 -31.44 7.15
C GLU A 21 -13.69 -30.90 6.89
N GLN A 22 -13.85 -29.65 6.49
CA GLN A 22 -15.14 -29.10 6.10
C GLN A 22 -15.25 -29.04 4.56
N ASN A 23 -16.33 -29.60 4.00
CA ASN A 23 -16.81 -29.33 2.63
C ASN A 23 -17.11 -27.82 2.50
N ARG A 24 -16.07 -26.98 2.42
CA ARG A 24 -16.22 -25.54 2.41
C ARG A 24 -16.72 -25.10 1.05
N LYS A 25 -17.81 -24.35 1.05
CA LYS A 25 -18.17 -23.49 -0.07
C LYS A 25 -16.94 -22.62 -0.41
N PRO A 26 -16.64 -22.44 -1.69
CA PRO A 26 -15.50 -21.61 -2.10
C PRO A 26 -15.62 -20.22 -1.49
N MET A 27 -14.56 -19.75 -0.86
CA MET A 27 -14.49 -18.41 -0.31
C MET A 27 -14.35 -17.41 -1.46
N THR A 28 -15.16 -16.37 -1.46
CA THR A 28 -15.13 -15.35 -2.50
C THR A 28 -14.45 -14.08 -1.98
N ILE A 29 -13.44 -13.60 -2.68
CA ILE A 29 -12.82 -12.30 -2.48
C ILE A 29 -13.34 -11.38 -3.57
N ALA A 30 -13.97 -10.28 -3.19
CA ALA A 30 -14.36 -9.25 -4.14
C ALA A 30 -13.17 -8.32 -4.43
N VAL A 31 -12.90 -8.04 -5.69
CA VAL A 31 -11.77 -7.21 -6.13
C VAL A 31 -12.33 -5.92 -6.75
N LEU A 32 -12.07 -4.80 -6.11
CA LEU A 32 -12.56 -3.49 -6.51
C LEU A 32 -11.43 -2.70 -7.18
N LEU A 33 -11.51 -2.55 -8.49
CA LEU A 33 -10.48 -1.87 -9.29
C LEU A 33 -11.11 -0.82 -10.22
N PRO A 34 -10.43 0.31 -10.47
CA PRO A 34 -10.83 1.25 -11.51
C PRO A 34 -10.41 0.71 -12.88
N LEU A 35 -11.24 -0.14 -13.50
CA LEU A 35 -10.93 -0.74 -14.80
C LEU A 35 -11.30 0.17 -15.98
N SER A 36 -12.05 1.23 -15.70
CA SER A 36 -12.38 2.30 -16.65
C SER A 36 -12.22 3.68 -15.97
N GLY A 37 -12.35 4.77 -16.72
CA GLY A 37 -12.14 6.13 -16.21
C GLY A 37 -10.67 6.58 -16.23
N SER A 38 -10.35 7.63 -15.46
CA SER A 38 -9.00 8.25 -15.42
C SER A 38 -7.93 7.30 -14.88
N GLU A 39 -8.28 6.49 -13.88
CA GLU A 39 -7.36 5.63 -13.16
C GLU A 39 -7.24 4.20 -13.76
N LYS A 40 -7.81 3.97 -14.96
CA LYS A 40 -7.88 2.65 -15.60
C LYS A 40 -6.52 1.94 -15.71
N ASN A 41 -5.45 2.67 -15.99
CA ASN A 41 -4.12 2.08 -16.16
C ASN A 41 -3.63 1.43 -14.86
N GLN A 42 -3.91 2.06 -13.72
CA GLN A 42 -3.60 1.52 -12.41
C GLN A 42 -4.42 0.24 -12.14
N GLY A 43 -5.74 0.30 -12.35
CA GLY A 43 -6.62 -0.86 -12.18
C GLY A 43 -6.22 -2.05 -13.05
N LEU A 44 -5.90 -1.81 -14.33
CA LEU A 44 -5.46 -2.85 -15.25
C LEU A 44 -4.12 -3.47 -14.84
N SER A 45 -3.18 -2.67 -14.32
CA SER A 45 -1.89 -3.20 -13.82
C SER A 45 -2.10 -4.14 -12.63
N TYR A 46 -3.00 -3.80 -11.70
CA TYR A 46 -3.35 -4.68 -10.58
C TYR A 46 -4.08 -5.95 -11.05
N LEU A 47 -5.01 -5.82 -12.00
CA LEU A 47 -5.71 -6.97 -12.58
C LEU A 47 -4.74 -7.94 -13.27
N LEU A 48 -3.75 -7.40 -14.00
CA LEU A 48 -2.71 -8.20 -14.64
C LEU A 48 -1.87 -8.96 -13.60
N GLY A 49 -1.43 -8.29 -12.54
CA GLY A 49 -0.70 -8.93 -11.44
C GLY A 49 -1.51 -10.03 -10.74
N LEU A 50 -2.81 -9.79 -10.51
CA LEU A 50 -3.71 -10.81 -9.96
C LEU A 50 -3.88 -12.00 -10.92
N SER A 51 -4.03 -11.74 -12.23
CA SER A 51 -4.15 -12.82 -13.22
C SER A 51 -2.90 -13.68 -13.28
N GLU A 52 -1.72 -13.06 -13.26
CA GLU A 52 -0.43 -13.77 -13.22
C GLU A 52 -0.29 -14.62 -11.95
N PHE A 53 -0.66 -14.06 -10.79
CA PHE A 53 -0.70 -14.82 -9.55
C PHE A 53 -1.58 -16.06 -9.66
N LEU A 54 -2.77 -15.96 -10.27
CA LEU A 54 -3.72 -17.06 -10.39
C LEU A 54 -3.26 -18.18 -11.35
N THR A 55 -2.25 -17.94 -12.18
CA THR A 55 -1.64 -18.99 -13.05
C THR A 55 -0.66 -19.90 -12.30
N GLN A 56 -0.26 -19.53 -11.08
CA GLN A 56 0.70 -20.32 -10.31
C GLN A 56 0.07 -21.66 -9.85
N PRO A 57 0.84 -22.76 -9.91
CA PRO A 57 0.30 -24.11 -9.65
C PRO A 57 -0.14 -24.35 -8.21
N ASP A 58 0.42 -23.60 -7.25
CA ASP A 58 0.21 -23.81 -5.81
C ASP A 58 -0.94 -23.00 -5.23
N ILE A 59 -1.73 -22.33 -6.08
CA ILE A 59 -2.87 -21.51 -5.63
C ILE A 59 -4.03 -22.39 -5.18
N ASP A 60 -4.58 -22.07 -4.01
CA ASP A 60 -5.76 -22.72 -3.50
C ASP A 60 -6.99 -22.41 -4.38
N LYS A 61 -7.45 -23.43 -5.11
CA LYS A 61 -8.61 -23.34 -6.01
C LYS A 61 -9.95 -23.19 -5.29
N SER A 62 -9.96 -23.25 -3.94
CA SER A 62 -11.15 -22.94 -3.15
C SER A 62 -11.45 -21.46 -3.03
N ILE A 63 -10.53 -20.59 -3.46
CA ILE A 63 -10.71 -19.14 -3.45
C ILE A 63 -11.17 -18.68 -4.82
N ARG A 64 -12.28 -17.94 -4.84
CA ARG A 64 -12.80 -17.27 -6.04
C ARG A 64 -12.57 -15.76 -5.95
N PHE A 65 -12.30 -15.14 -7.07
CA PHE A 65 -12.18 -13.69 -7.18
C PHE A 65 -13.31 -13.15 -8.06
N LEU A 66 -14.08 -12.19 -7.52
CA LEU A 66 -15.09 -11.44 -8.26
C LEU A 66 -14.60 -10.02 -8.48
N VAL A 67 -14.37 -9.66 -9.73
CA VAL A 67 -13.81 -8.36 -10.10
C VAL A 67 -14.92 -7.37 -10.43
N PHE A 68 -14.85 -6.17 -9.86
CA PHE A 68 -15.79 -5.08 -10.03
C PHE A 68 -15.06 -3.82 -10.51
N ASP A 69 -15.62 -3.16 -11.51
CA ASP A 69 -15.13 -1.87 -11.99
C ASP A 69 -15.72 -0.73 -11.16
N THR A 70 -14.88 -0.08 -10.36
CA THR A 70 -15.27 1.10 -9.57
C THR A 70 -15.27 2.37 -10.39
N ARG A 71 -14.61 2.40 -11.54
CA ARG A 71 -14.31 3.59 -12.35
C ARG A 71 -13.49 4.66 -11.60
N GLY A 72 -12.93 4.35 -10.44
CA GLY A 72 -12.31 5.32 -9.54
C GLY A 72 -13.31 6.28 -8.89
N LEU A 73 -14.60 5.91 -8.84
CA LEU A 73 -15.67 6.76 -8.33
C LEU A 73 -16.19 6.26 -6.98
N VAL A 74 -16.13 7.11 -5.98
CA VAL A 74 -16.63 6.86 -4.61
C VAL A 74 -18.05 6.27 -4.61
N VAL A 75 -18.96 6.84 -5.39
CA VAL A 75 -20.36 6.40 -5.45
C VAL A 75 -20.48 4.94 -5.92
N ASN A 76 -19.67 4.53 -6.91
CA ASN A 76 -19.66 3.17 -7.40
C ASN A 76 -19.12 2.21 -6.34
N THR A 77 -18.01 2.58 -5.70
CA THR A 77 -17.39 1.80 -4.63
C THR A 77 -18.34 1.55 -3.47
N ILE A 78 -19.00 2.60 -2.98
CA ILE A 78 -19.99 2.48 -1.90
C ILE A 78 -21.15 1.55 -2.32
N ARG A 79 -21.69 1.72 -3.52
CA ARG A 79 -22.79 0.89 -4.04
C ARG A 79 -22.38 -0.59 -4.14
N ILE A 80 -21.18 -0.87 -4.66
CA ILE A 80 -20.65 -2.23 -4.77
C ILE A 80 -20.51 -2.85 -3.38
N ILE A 81 -19.88 -2.15 -2.45
CA ILE A 81 -19.65 -2.64 -1.09
C ILE A 81 -20.95 -2.90 -0.34
N ASN A 82 -21.94 -2.03 -0.44
CA ASN A 82 -23.25 -2.25 0.18
C ASN A 82 -23.92 -3.51 -0.36
N ASN A 83 -23.82 -3.79 -1.65
CA ASN A 83 -24.34 -5.02 -2.24
C ASN A 83 -23.56 -6.27 -1.76
N LEU A 84 -22.23 -6.15 -1.63
CA LEU A 84 -21.37 -7.23 -1.17
C LEU A 84 -21.60 -7.59 0.30
N SER A 85 -21.89 -6.59 1.15
CA SER A 85 -22.17 -6.81 2.57
C SER A 85 -23.38 -7.70 2.84
N SER A 86 -24.28 -7.83 1.87
CA SER A 86 -25.45 -8.73 1.93
C SER A 86 -25.15 -10.12 1.37
N ASN A 87 -23.97 -10.37 0.82
CA ASN A 87 -23.61 -11.66 0.23
C ASN A 87 -22.74 -12.49 1.21
N PRO A 88 -23.28 -13.55 1.83
CA PRO A 88 -22.55 -14.34 2.82
C PRO A 88 -21.40 -15.18 2.23
N GLU A 89 -21.29 -15.29 0.91
CA GLU A 89 -20.16 -15.96 0.25
C GLU A 89 -18.91 -15.08 0.16
N VAL A 90 -19.09 -13.75 0.25
CA VAL A 90 -17.96 -12.80 0.19
C VAL A 90 -17.35 -12.68 1.58
N VAL A 91 -16.09 -13.07 1.69
CA VAL A 91 -15.36 -13.08 2.97
C VAL A 91 -14.44 -11.89 3.14
N SER A 92 -14.05 -11.23 2.06
CA SER A 92 -13.14 -10.08 2.05
C SER A 92 -13.26 -9.28 0.77
N VAL A 93 -12.76 -8.04 0.83
CA VAL A 93 -12.64 -7.14 -0.32
C VAL A 93 -11.17 -6.78 -0.53
N LEU A 94 -10.67 -6.84 -1.76
CA LEU A 94 -9.36 -6.35 -2.18
C LEU A 94 -9.54 -5.07 -2.99
N GLY A 95 -8.92 -3.99 -2.57
CA GLY A 95 -9.18 -2.64 -3.09
C GLY A 95 -10.14 -1.86 -2.17
N PRO A 96 -10.55 -0.66 -2.57
CA PRO A 96 -10.23 0.05 -3.81
C PRO A 96 -8.80 0.59 -3.88
N LEU A 97 -8.44 1.25 -4.99
CA LEU A 97 -7.08 1.74 -5.22
C LEU A 97 -6.94 3.25 -5.06
N THR A 98 -7.99 4.02 -5.26
CA THR A 98 -7.89 5.48 -5.22
C THR A 98 -8.06 6.02 -3.80
N ARG A 99 -7.39 7.14 -3.53
CA ARG A 99 -7.41 7.79 -2.22
C ARG A 99 -8.83 8.12 -1.75
N ASP A 100 -9.63 8.72 -2.64
CA ASP A 100 -10.97 9.21 -2.29
C ASP A 100 -11.93 8.05 -2.00
N GLU A 101 -11.80 6.95 -2.73
CA GLU A 101 -12.55 5.71 -2.46
C GLU A 101 -12.20 5.15 -1.08
N VAL A 102 -10.91 5.07 -0.72
CA VAL A 102 -10.46 4.57 0.59
C VAL A 102 -10.95 5.46 1.73
N ILE A 103 -10.80 6.79 1.60
CA ILE A 103 -11.30 7.74 2.61
C ILE A 103 -12.81 7.58 2.82
N SER A 104 -13.56 7.41 1.74
CA SER A 104 -15.02 7.25 1.84
C SER A 104 -15.44 6.01 2.61
N LEU A 105 -14.64 4.95 2.59
CA LEU A 105 -14.91 3.71 3.31
C LEU A 105 -14.60 3.81 4.81
N SER A 106 -13.71 4.70 5.22
CA SER A 106 -13.36 4.86 6.64
C SER A 106 -14.52 5.34 7.51
N GLY A 107 -15.49 6.01 6.91
CA GLY A 107 -16.70 6.49 7.59
C GLY A 107 -17.88 5.49 7.60
N ILE A 108 -17.72 4.30 7.00
CA ILE A 108 -18.80 3.32 6.86
C ILE A 108 -18.54 2.14 7.80
N LYS A 109 -19.53 1.80 8.64
CA LYS A 109 -19.47 0.59 9.44
C LYS A 109 -19.68 -0.63 8.54
N LEU A 110 -18.60 -1.28 8.15
CA LEU A 110 -18.61 -2.50 7.33
C LEU A 110 -18.23 -3.70 8.19
N GLN A 111 -18.86 -4.83 7.93
CA GLN A 111 -18.51 -6.09 8.61
C GLN A 111 -17.45 -6.90 7.83
N LEU A 112 -17.19 -6.51 6.57
CA LEU A 112 -16.22 -7.19 5.74
C LEU A 112 -14.83 -6.58 5.93
N PRO A 113 -13.78 -7.40 6.10
CA PRO A 113 -12.39 -6.93 6.03
C PRO A 113 -12.06 -6.45 4.62
N ILE A 114 -11.48 -5.26 4.53
CA ILE A 114 -11.08 -4.63 3.28
C ILE A 114 -9.57 -4.51 3.25
N LEU A 115 -8.95 -5.16 2.30
CA LEU A 115 -7.51 -5.17 2.07
C LEU A 115 -7.16 -4.06 1.07
N ILE A 116 -6.47 -3.02 1.53
CA ILE A 116 -6.05 -1.89 0.71
C ILE A 116 -4.63 -2.11 0.20
N PRO A 117 -4.44 -2.35 -1.11
CA PRO A 117 -3.13 -2.67 -1.66
C PRO A 117 -2.15 -1.51 -1.60
N LYS A 118 -2.65 -0.28 -1.65
CA LYS A 118 -1.84 0.94 -1.68
C LYS A 118 -2.06 1.75 -0.41
N SER A 119 -0.99 2.05 0.30
CA SER A 119 -1.05 2.72 1.58
C SER A 119 -0.45 4.13 1.52
N GLU A 120 -1.30 5.11 1.24
CA GLU A 120 -0.93 6.52 1.37
C GLU A 120 -1.65 7.20 2.55
N LEU A 121 -2.45 6.43 3.27
CA LEU A 121 -3.42 6.91 4.24
C LEU A 121 -3.27 6.17 5.58
N SER A 122 -2.04 6.13 6.12
CA SER A 122 -1.80 5.52 7.45
C SER A 122 -2.70 6.12 8.53
N SER A 123 -3.00 7.41 8.45
CA SER A 123 -3.92 8.10 9.37
C SER A 123 -5.37 7.60 9.29
N VAL A 124 -5.77 6.96 8.21
CA VAL A 124 -7.11 6.36 8.06
C VAL A 124 -7.18 4.99 8.74
N ALA A 125 -6.06 4.28 8.85
CA ALA A 125 -5.98 3.00 9.52
C ALA A 125 -6.37 3.08 11.01
N ASP A 126 -6.08 4.22 11.65
CA ASP A 126 -6.41 4.44 13.06
C ASP A 126 -7.90 4.67 13.31
N ILE A 127 -8.67 4.96 12.26
CA ILE A 127 -10.09 5.33 12.37
C ILE A 127 -11.01 4.18 11.93
N ALA A 128 -10.53 3.27 11.10
CA ALA A 128 -11.34 2.26 10.45
C ALA A 128 -10.88 0.84 10.82
N GLU A 129 -11.59 0.20 11.72
CA GLU A 129 -11.26 -1.14 12.27
C GLU A 129 -11.22 -2.27 11.23
N ASN A 130 -11.84 -2.08 10.07
CA ASN A 130 -11.97 -3.08 9.02
C ASN A 130 -11.13 -2.81 7.76
N LEU A 131 -10.32 -1.75 7.75
CA LEU A 131 -9.39 -1.45 6.66
C LEU A 131 -7.97 -1.94 7.00
N PHE A 132 -7.45 -2.84 6.18
CA PHE A 132 -6.12 -3.42 6.34
C PHE A 132 -5.21 -2.96 5.19
N PHE A 133 -4.21 -2.15 5.50
CA PHE A 133 -3.26 -1.66 4.52
C PHE A 133 -2.13 -2.67 4.28
N LEU A 134 -1.95 -3.10 3.04
CA LEU A 134 -0.97 -4.12 2.67
C LEU A 134 0.42 -3.54 2.35
N SER A 135 0.52 -2.23 2.14
CA SER A 135 1.79 -1.54 1.90
C SER A 135 2.23 -0.76 3.14
N PRO A 136 3.53 -0.65 3.41
CA PRO A 136 4.02 0.18 4.50
C PRO A 136 3.71 1.65 4.22
N SER A 137 3.46 2.44 5.27
CA SER A 137 3.24 3.89 5.16
C SER A 137 4.51 4.62 4.70
N ASN A 138 4.33 5.83 4.15
CA ASN A 138 5.46 6.70 3.80
C ASN A 138 6.39 6.95 4.99
N GLU A 139 5.85 7.04 6.19
CA GLU A 139 6.63 7.19 7.42
C GLU A 139 7.53 5.98 7.68
N ILE A 140 6.97 4.76 7.57
CA ILE A 140 7.74 3.51 7.76
C ILE A 140 8.83 3.39 6.69
N ILE A 141 8.49 3.67 5.43
CA ILE A 141 9.45 3.64 4.32
C ILE A 141 10.57 4.64 4.57
N ALA A 142 10.22 5.88 4.89
CA ALA A 142 11.17 6.95 5.15
C ALA A 142 12.11 6.63 6.31
N LYS A 143 11.56 6.16 7.44
CA LYS A 143 12.32 5.76 8.61
C LYS A 143 13.31 4.64 8.28
N ARG A 144 12.83 3.59 7.63
CA ARG A 144 13.71 2.45 7.27
C ARG A 144 14.79 2.87 6.27
N THR A 145 14.46 3.73 5.32
CA THR A 145 15.45 4.27 4.37
C THR A 145 16.53 5.10 5.09
N ALA A 146 16.14 5.97 6.03
CA ALA A 146 17.09 6.74 6.82
C ALA A 146 17.99 5.82 7.69
N GLU A 147 17.43 4.80 8.31
CA GLU A 147 18.20 3.81 9.10
C GLU A 147 19.24 3.09 8.23
N ILE A 148 18.86 2.65 7.03
CA ILE A 148 19.79 1.99 6.11
C ILE A 148 20.93 2.95 5.71
N ILE A 149 20.59 4.16 5.30
CA ILE A 149 21.57 5.14 4.81
C ILE A 149 22.56 5.52 5.90
N ILE A 150 22.06 5.80 7.11
CA ILE A 150 22.86 6.35 8.20
C ILE A 150 23.57 5.25 8.99
N ASN A 151 22.85 4.19 9.38
CA ASN A 151 23.36 3.19 10.31
C ASN A 151 24.03 2.00 9.61
N GLU A 152 23.50 1.58 8.45
CA GLU A 152 24.04 0.40 7.75
C GLU A 152 25.10 0.79 6.71
N LEU A 153 24.84 1.84 5.93
CA LEU A 153 25.79 2.32 4.92
C LEU A 153 26.78 3.36 5.48
N ASN A 154 26.55 3.86 6.70
CA ASN A 154 27.39 4.85 7.39
C ASN A 154 27.63 6.11 6.55
N LEU A 155 26.63 6.58 5.81
CA LEU A 155 26.75 7.78 5.00
C LEU A 155 26.57 9.03 5.89
N GLU A 156 27.52 9.94 5.83
CA GLU A 156 27.52 11.13 6.67
C GLU A 156 26.82 12.33 6.03
N ARG A 157 26.91 12.45 4.71
CA ARG A 157 26.37 13.60 3.95
C ARG A 157 25.26 13.15 3.03
N ILE A 158 24.07 13.65 3.28
CA ILE A 158 22.85 13.28 2.56
C ILE A 158 22.31 14.52 1.87
N ALA A 159 22.22 14.49 0.53
CA ALA A 159 21.53 15.50 -0.24
C ALA A 159 20.25 14.93 -0.85
N ILE A 160 19.20 15.72 -0.88
CA ILE A 160 17.87 15.31 -1.34
C ILE A 160 17.47 16.16 -2.55
N LEU A 161 17.05 15.49 -3.63
CA LEU A 161 16.40 16.10 -4.77
C LEU A 161 15.03 15.46 -4.95
N SER A 162 13.97 16.21 -4.78
CA SER A 162 12.61 15.66 -4.74
C SER A 162 11.60 16.54 -5.48
N PRO A 163 10.53 15.96 -6.04
CA PRO A 163 9.38 16.73 -6.47
C PRO A 163 8.75 17.50 -5.31
N GLY A 164 8.41 18.78 -5.54
CA GLY A 164 7.84 19.66 -4.53
C GLY A 164 6.33 19.47 -4.30
N ASN A 165 5.70 18.46 -4.89
CA ASN A 165 4.24 18.25 -4.87
C ASN A 165 3.85 16.80 -4.56
N GLY A 166 2.60 16.63 -4.19
CA GLY A 166 1.94 15.32 -4.06
C GLY A 166 2.52 14.42 -2.97
N GLN A 167 2.42 13.14 -3.21
CA GLN A 167 2.77 12.08 -2.27
C GLN A 167 4.28 11.95 -2.02
N ILE A 168 5.08 12.22 -3.05
CA ILE A 168 6.54 12.15 -2.94
C ILE A 168 7.06 13.22 -1.99
N LYS A 169 6.40 14.40 -1.97
CA LYS A 169 6.73 15.44 -0.98
C LYS A 169 6.52 14.92 0.45
N SER A 170 5.39 14.28 0.73
CA SER A 170 5.12 13.69 2.05
C SER A 170 6.18 12.65 2.44
N LEU A 171 6.55 11.74 1.54
CA LEU A 171 7.63 10.77 1.78
C LEU A 171 8.95 11.47 2.11
N THR A 172 9.28 12.53 1.35
CA THR A 172 10.52 13.29 1.56
C THR A 172 10.51 14.02 2.90
N ASP A 173 9.39 14.63 3.29
CA ASP A 173 9.25 15.30 4.59
C ASP A 173 9.43 14.30 5.76
N HIS A 174 8.86 13.10 5.68
CA HIS A 174 9.09 12.01 6.64
C HIS A 174 10.56 11.56 6.66
N PHE A 175 11.20 11.48 5.49
CA PHE A 175 12.59 11.09 5.40
C PHE A 175 13.54 12.12 6.05
N ILE A 176 13.31 13.41 5.79
CA ILE A 176 14.06 14.49 6.46
C ILE A 176 13.89 14.40 7.97
N HIS A 177 12.64 14.19 8.43
CA HIS A 177 12.35 14.03 9.86
C HIS A 177 13.09 12.82 10.46
N ALA A 178 13.06 11.67 9.79
CA ALA A 178 13.76 10.47 10.24
C ALA A 178 15.27 10.64 10.29
N CYS A 179 15.88 11.33 9.31
CA CYS A 179 17.31 11.66 9.34
C CYS A 179 17.66 12.51 10.58
N ARG A 180 16.84 13.52 10.90
CA ARG A 180 17.03 14.36 12.09
C ARG A 180 16.92 13.59 13.38
N GLN A 181 15.97 12.67 13.49
CA GLN A 181 15.85 11.77 14.64
C GLN A 181 17.09 10.91 14.84
N LEU A 182 17.80 10.56 13.78
CA LEU A 182 19.07 9.82 13.80
C LEU A 182 20.29 10.74 13.94
N GLY A 183 20.11 12.04 14.23
CA GLY A 183 21.19 13.00 14.45
C GLY A 183 21.89 13.47 13.15
N LYS A 184 21.29 13.27 11.99
CA LYS A 184 21.84 13.68 10.69
C LYS A 184 20.86 14.59 9.94
N ASP A 185 21.18 15.87 9.82
CA ASP A 185 20.44 16.76 8.91
C ASP A 185 20.94 16.58 7.47
N PRO A 186 20.05 16.51 6.48
CA PRO A 186 20.45 16.57 5.08
C PRO A 186 21.23 17.86 4.79
N VAL A 187 22.37 17.76 4.14
CA VAL A 187 23.22 18.91 3.82
C VAL A 187 22.61 19.81 2.74
N ALA A 188 21.74 19.27 1.89
CA ALA A 188 20.97 20.03 0.91
C ALA A 188 19.62 19.37 0.66
N VAL A 189 18.58 20.19 0.49
CA VAL A 189 17.24 19.75 0.07
C VAL A 189 16.77 20.64 -1.05
N GLU A 190 16.69 20.09 -2.24
CA GLU A 190 16.25 20.79 -3.44
C GLU A 190 14.94 20.21 -3.97
N TRP A 191 14.04 21.11 -4.31
CA TRP A 191 12.72 20.77 -4.83
C TRP A 191 12.61 21.13 -6.32
N TYR A 192 11.93 20.28 -7.08
CA TYR A 192 11.61 20.56 -8.47
C TYR A 192 10.11 20.36 -8.76
N ILE A 193 9.65 20.95 -9.85
CA ILE A 193 8.29 20.75 -10.35
C ILE A 193 8.25 19.39 -11.06
N GLU A 194 7.16 18.67 -10.92
CA GLU A 194 6.95 17.39 -11.62
C GLU A 194 7.17 17.54 -13.13
N LYS A 195 7.99 16.66 -13.72
CA LYS A 195 8.44 16.69 -15.11
C LYS A 195 9.21 17.99 -15.47
N PRO A 196 10.28 18.31 -14.75
CA PRO A 196 11.04 19.51 -15.02
C PRO A 196 11.75 19.41 -16.38
N GLU A 197 11.69 20.48 -17.17
CA GLU A 197 12.50 20.60 -18.40
C GLU A 197 13.98 20.69 -18.08
N ASN A 198 14.32 21.30 -16.94
CA ASN A 198 15.70 21.51 -16.52
C ASN A 198 15.81 21.57 -14.99
N ILE A 199 16.64 20.70 -14.42
CA ILE A 199 16.99 20.65 -12.99
C ILE A 199 18.43 21.10 -12.71
N SER A 200 19.10 21.73 -13.68
CA SER A 200 20.51 22.14 -13.57
C SER A 200 20.75 23.08 -12.39
N ARG A 201 19.77 23.94 -12.07
CA ARG A 201 19.86 24.86 -10.93
C ARG A 201 19.92 24.08 -9.61
N GLN A 202 19.02 23.14 -9.41
CA GLN A 202 18.95 22.31 -8.20
C GLN A 202 20.22 21.48 -8.04
N LEU A 203 20.70 20.86 -9.12
CA LEU A 203 21.94 20.09 -9.10
C LEU A 203 23.17 20.97 -8.79
N LYS A 204 23.21 22.20 -9.31
CA LYS A 204 24.27 23.17 -9.00
C LYS A 204 24.25 23.54 -7.51
N ASN A 205 23.08 23.79 -6.94
CA ASN A 205 22.94 24.11 -5.52
C ASN A 205 23.37 22.93 -4.63
N ILE A 206 22.92 21.72 -4.95
CA ILE A 206 23.36 20.50 -4.22
C ILE A 206 24.88 20.39 -4.29
N ARG A 207 25.48 20.57 -5.47
CA ARG A 207 26.92 20.45 -5.64
C ARG A 207 27.67 21.48 -4.80
N SER A 208 27.25 22.74 -4.80
CA SER A 208 27.92 23.78 -4.01
C SER A 208 27.83 23.56 -2.52
N THR A 209 26.72 23.01 -2.01
CA THR A 209 26.51 22.77 -0.58
C THR A 209 27.10 21.43 -0.12
N ALA A 210 27.15 20.43 -0.99
CA ALA A 210 27.58 19.08 -0.63
C ALA A 210 29.11 18.91 -0.65
N TRP A 211 29.89 19.83 -1.25
CA TRP A 211 31.34 19.68 -1.44
C TRP A 211 32.17 20.74 -0.69
N ASP A 212 31.52 21.73 -0.07
CA ASP A 212 32.12 22.65 0.89
C ASP A 212 32.07 22.06 2.31
#